data_1819a676191c71ac450ea0474497aa44
#
_entry.id   1819a676191c71ac450ea0474497aa44
#
_cell.length_a   1.000
_cell.length_b   1.000
_cell.length_c   1.000
_cell.angle_alpha   90.00
_cell.angle_beta   90.00
_cell.angle_gamma   90.00
#
_symmetry.space_group_name_H-M   'P 1'
#
loop_
_entity.id
_entity.type
_entity.pdbx_description
1 polymer ?
#
loop_
_entity_poly.entity_id
_entity_poly.type
_entity_poly.pdbx_seq_one_letter_code
_entity_poly.pdbx_strand_id
1 'polypeptide(L)'
;IAGYIITREYTDDTMKNISTIPISYRQLLSGKLLVLLLLTICFSFIGCVIALAINIIAGFSGVHFGNLFNLFIRVIGANIGIYISVLPIILLFCCSANNFLGGVALAFLYGYFGSFVGKLLNYYPIKASMILVDSACDAKYGVIYQISPACITIVLTFLISMIILA
;
A
#
# COMPACT_ATOMS: atom_id res chain seq x y z
N ILE A 1 2.93 11.60 1.80
CA ILE A 1 1.67 11.80 2.54
C ILE A 1 1.70 11.05 3.88
N ALA A 2 1.90 9.72 3.89
CA ALA A 2 1.89 8.93 5.12
C ALA A 2 2.82 9.47 6.20
N GLY A 3 4.08 9.69 5.84
CA GLY A 3 5.05 10.23 6.77
C GLY A 3 4.65 11.60 7.30
N TYR A 4 4.17 12.52 6.46
CA TYR A 4 3.71 13.82 6.89
C TYR A 4 2.57 13.74 7.92
N ILE A 5 1.56 12.91 7.66
CA ILE A 5 0.42 12.74 8.58
C ILE A 5 0.88 12.19 9.95
N ILE A 6 1.88 11.30 9.94
CA ILE A 6 2.35 10.67 11.17
C ILE A 6 3.30 11.58 11.95
N THR A 7 4.21 12.28 11.28
CA THR A 7 5.26 13.08 11.94
C THR A 7 4.86 14.52 12.21
N ARG A 8 3.77 15.02 11.65
CA ARG A 8 3.33 16.41 11.78
C ARG A 8 3.23 16.87 13.24
N GLU A 9 2.70 16.01 14.11
CA GLU A 9 2.52 16.35 15.53
C GLU A 9 3.84 16.52 16.26
N TYR A 10 4.90 15.86 15.81
CA TYR A 10 6.26 16.02 16.36
C TYR A 10 6.91 17.31 15.83
N THR A 11 6.67 17.66 14.55
CA THR A 11 7.24 18.86 13.94
C THR A 11 6.55 20.14 14.39
N ASP A 12 5.26 20.09 14.65
CA ASP A 12 4.45 21.25 15.05
C ASP A 12 4.41 21.44 16.60
N ASP A 13 5.18 20.66 17.38
CA ASP A 13 5.25 20.66 18.85
C ASP A 13 3.87 20.45 19.55
N THR A 14 2.89 19.94 18.79
CA THR A 14 1.51 19.72 19.28
C THR A 14 1.34 18.48 20.15
N MET A 15 2.37 17.63 20.23
CA MET A 15 2.36 16.42 21.09
C MET A 15 2.10 16.74 22.56
N LYS A 16 2.55 17.91 23.05
CA LYS A 16 2.28 18.35 24.43
C LYS A 16 0.79 18.55 24.70
N ASN A 17 0.06 19.06 23.71
CA ASN A 17 -1.39 19.29 23.82
C ASN A 17 -2.17 17.99 23.69
N ILE A 18 -1.69 17.04 22.85
CA ILE A 18 -2.32 15.73 22.68
C ILE A 18 -2.14 14.87 23.94
N SER A 19 -1.02 15.02 24.65
CA SER A 19 -0.75 14.27 25.88
C SER A 19 -1.66 14.65 27.06
N THR A 20 -2.39 15.78 26.97
CA THR A 20 -3.41 16.16 27.97
C THR A 20 -4.73 15.40 27.79
N ILE A 21 -4.94 14.78 26.65
CA ILE A 21 -6.14 13.98 26.32
C ILE A 21 -5.87 12.53 26.74
N PRO A 22 -6.81 11.84 27.42
CA PRO A 22 -6.62 10.45 27.85
C PRO A 22 -6.76 9.45 26.69
N ILE A 23 -5.90 9.62 25.65
CA ILE A 23 -5.84 8.73 24.48
C ILE A 23 -4.49 8.03 24.49
N SER A 24 -4.48 6.70 24.32
CA SER A 24 -3.22 5.97 24.18
C SER A 24 -2.56 6.28 22.82
N TYR A 25 -1.22 6.30 22.80
CA TYR A 25 -0.45 6.50 21.55
C TYR A 25 -0.83 5.50 20.45
N ARG A 26 -1.17 4.27 20.84
CA ARG A 26 -1.64 3.23 19.90
C ARG A 26 -2.96 3.60 19.24
N GLN A 27 -3.90 4.16 19.98
CA GLN A 27 -5.20 4.61 19.44
C GLN A 27 -5.00 5.77 18.46
N LEU A 28 -4.12 6.70 18.80
CA LEU A 28 -3.77 7.80 17.90
C LEU A 28 -3.14 7.29 16.60
N LEU A 29 -2.18 6.38 16.69
CA LEU A 29 -1.49 5.82 15.54
C LEU A 29 -2.44 4.97 14.67
N SER A 30 -3.28 4.15 15.29
CA SER A 30 -4.27 3.35 14.55
C SER A 30 -5.28 4.23 13.81
N GLY A 31 -5.71 5.34 14.40
CA GLY A 31 -6.55 6.32 13.72
C GLY A 31 -5.89 6.92 12.48
N LYS A 32 -4.60 7.27 12.58
CA LYS A 32 -3.82 7.77 11.43
C LYS A 32 -3.66 6.72 10.31
N LEU A 33 -3.41 5.47 10.70
CA LEU A 33 -3.34 4.37 9.73
C LEU A 33 -4.68 4.15 9.02
N LEU A 34 -5.80 4.27 9.74
CA LEU A 34 -7.12 4.18 9.14
C LEU A 34 -7.37 5.31 8.13
N VAL A 35 -6.98 6.54 8.45
CA VAL A 35 -7.06 7.67 7.51
C VAL A 35 -6.22 7.42 6.27
N LEU A 36 -5.01 6.87 6.42
CA LEU A 36 -4.14 6.50 5.30
C LEU A 36 -4.77 5.41 4.41
N LEU A 37 -5.44 4.43 5.00
CA LEU A 37 -6.17 3.41 4.27
C LEU A 37 -7.32 4.02 3.45
N LEU A 38 -8.10 4.92 4.05
CA LEU A 38 -9.17 5.63 3.33
C LEU A 38 -8.62 6.46 2.17
N LEU A 39 -7.52 7.18 2.39
CA LEU A 39 -6.84 7.93 1.33
C LEU A 39 -6.36 7.00 0.20
N THR A 40 -5.83 5.83 0.52
CA THR A 40 -5.41 4.83 -0.48
C THR A 40 -6.58 4.39 -1.35
N ILE A 41 -7.75 4.15 -0.75
CA ILE A 41 -8.98 3.80 -1.48
C ILE A 41 -9.44 4.96 -2.38
N CYS A 42 -9.43 6.20 -1.86
CA CYS A 42 -9.79 7.38 -2.64
C CYS A 42 -8.87 7.57 -3.85
N PHE A 43 -7.54 7.47 -3.66
CA PHE A 43 -6.58 7.57 -4.77
C PHE A 43 -6.74 6.42 -5.78
N SER A 44 -7.07 5.23 -5.32
CA SER A 44 -7.36 4.10 -6.22
C SER A 44 -8.56 4.39 -7.10
N PHE A 45 -9.61 4.96 -6.53
CA PHE A 45 -10.81 5.35 -7.27
C PHE A 45 -10.49 6.41 -8.33
N ILE A 46 -9.80 7.48 -7.93
CA ILE A 46 -9.38 8.56 -8.85
C ILE A 46 -8.50 7.99 -9.97
N GLY A 47 -7.54 7.13 -9.64
CA GLY A 47 -6.67 6.47 -10.61
C GLY A 47 -7.44 5.63 -11.63
N CYS A 48 -8.46 4.88 -11.19
CA CYS A 48 -9.34 4.15 -12.09
C CYS A 48 -10.11 5.07 -13.04
N VAL A 49 -10.67 6.16 -12.53
CA VAL A 49 -11.41 7.13 -13.35
C VAL A 49 -10.51 7.76 -14.41
N ILE A 50 -9.29 8.16 -14.02
CA ILE A 50 -8.31 8.72 -14.96
C ILE A 50 -7.90 7.68 -16.02
N ALA A 51 -7.64 6.44 -15.61
CA ALA A 51 -7.27 5.36 -16.53
C ALA A 51 -8.39 5.08 -17.55
N LEU A 52 -9.65 5.11 -17.12
CA LEU A 52 -10.81 4.98 -18.00
C LEU A 52 -10.92 6.15 -18.97
N ALA A 53 -10.75 7.38 -18.51
CA ALA A 53 -10.78 8.57 -19.34
C ALA A 53 -9.70 8.50 -20.45
N ILE A 54 -8.47 8.12 -20.07
CA ILE A 54 -7.36 7.95 -21.03
C ILE A 54 -7.69 6.85 -22.04
N ASN A 55 -8.27 5.72 -21.63
CA ASN A 55 -8.65 4.62 -22.52
C ASN A 55 -9.69 5.05 -23.57
N ILE A 56 -10.69 5.83 -23.15
CA ILE A 56 -11.73 6.37 -24.04
C ILE A 56 -11.11 7.35 -25.05
N ILE A 57 -10.25 8.28 -24.59
CA ILE A 57 -9.61 9.28 -25.44
C ILE A 57 -8.65 8.63 -26.45
N ALA A 58 -7.91 7.60 -26.02
CA ALA A 58 -6.98 6.86 -26.88
C ALA A 58 -7.67 5.91 -27.87
N GLY A 59 -8.99 5.73 -27.78
CA GLY A 59 -9.77 4.91 -28.73
C GLY A 59 -9.46 3.42 -28.67
N PHE A 60 -8.98 2.91 -27.52
CA PHE A 60 -8.73 1.48 -27.37
C PHE A 60 -10.05 0.70 -27.40
N SER A 61 -10.24 -0.13 -28.43
CA SER A 61 -11.43 -0.98 -28.62
C SER A 61 -11.38 -2.21 -27.70
N GLY A 62 -11.74 -2.06 -26.45
CA GLY A 62 -11.71 -3.19 -25.52
C GLY A 62 -12.43 -2.95 -24.20
N VAL A 63 -12.97 -1.76 -24.01
CA VAL A 63 -13.66 -1.39 -22.77
C VAL A 63 -15.12 -1.84 -22.85
N HIS A 64 -15.38 -3.10 -22.44
CA HIS A 64 -16.74 -3.56 -22.19
C HIS A 64 -17.15 -3.20 -20.77
N PHE A 65 -18.33 -2.63 -20.61
CA PHE A 65 -18.89 -2.22 -19.31
C PHE A 65 -18.85 -3.34 -18.25
N GLY A 66 -19.04 -4.60 -18.66
CA GLY A 66 -18.95 -5.75 -17.76
C GLY A 66 -17.55 -6.00 -17.17
N ASN A 67 -16.50 -5.59 -17.87
CA ASN A 67 -15.12 -5.74 -17.41
C ASN A 67 -14.66 -4.58 -16.50
N LEU A 68 -15.37 -3.43 -16.52
CA LEU A 68 -15.01 -2.26 -15.73
C LEU A 68 -15.11 -2.52 -14.23
N PHE A 69 -16.17 -3.19 -13.81
CA PHE A 69 -16.39 -3.51 -12.40
C PHE A 69 -15.27 -4.43 -11.86
N ASN A 70 -14.91 -5.45 -12.64
CA ASN A 70 -13.79 -6.33 -12.28
C ASN A 70 -12.44 -5.59 -12.23
N LEU A 71 -12.21 -4.66 -13.14
CA LEU A 71 -11.01 -3.80 -13.12
C LEU A 71 -10.97 -2.94 -11.85
N PHE A 72 -12.11 -2.34 -11.47
CA PHE A 72 -12.21 -1.55 -10.25
C PHE A 72 -11.83 -2.36 -9.01
N ILE A 73 -12.42 -3.53 -8.84
CA ILE A 73 -12.13 -4.41 -7.70
C ILE A 73 -10.65 -4.82 -7.70
N ARG A 74 -10.10 -5.15 -8.86
CA ARG A 74 -8.68 -5.53 -8.98
C ARG A 74 -7.75 -4.39 -8.58
N VAL A 75 -7.96 -3.18 -9.07
CA VAL A 75 -7.11 -2.03 -8.76
C VAL A 75 -7.20 -1.65 -7.28
N ILE A 76 -8.40 -1.61 -6.71
CA ILE A 76 -8.60 -1.34 -5.28
C ILE A 76 -7.92 -2.43 -4.44
N GLY A 77 -8.15 -3.70 -4.78
CA GLY A 77 -7.52 -4.83 -4.07
C GLY A 77 -6.00 -4.79 -4.11
N ALA A 78 -5.40 -4.49 -5.27
CA ALA A 78 -3.96 -4.33 -5.40
C ALA A 78 -3.42 -3.21 -4.51
N ASN A 79 -4.07 -2.05 -4.51
CA ASN A 79 -3.65 -0.90 -3.70
C ASN A 79 -3.78 -1.15 -2.20
N ILE A 80 -4.84 -1.83 -1.75
CA ILE A 80 -4.98 -2.27 -0.35
C ILE A 80 -3.86 -3.26 0.02
N GLY A 81 -3.55 -4.20 -0.85
CA GLY A 81 -2.44 -5.15 -0.64
C GLY A 81 -1.08 -4.44 -0.56
N ILE A 82 -0.82 -3.45 -1.42
CA ILE A 82 0.38 -2.62 -1.36
C ILE A 82 0.41 -1.81 -0.05
N TYR A 83 -0.72 -1.25 0.38
CA TYR A 83 -0.81 -0.56 1.67
C TYR A 83 -0.41 -1.48 2.83
N ILE A 84 -0.95 -2.71 2.89
CA ILE A 84 -0.59 -3.71 3.90
C ILE A 84 0.91 -4.04 3.84
N SER A 85 1.47 -4.17 2.64
CA SER A 85 2.89 -4.49 2.43
C SER A 85 3.83 -3.39 2.92
N VAL A 86 3.41 -2.13 2.89
CA VAL A 86 4.21 -0.97 3.32
C VAL A 86 4.01 -0.64 4.80
N LEU A 87 2.94 -1.13 5.42
CA LEU A 87 2.62 -0.87 6.84
C LEU A 87 3.82 -1.07 7.79
N PRO A 88 4.58 -2.19 7.75
CA PRO A 88 5.68 -2.40 8.70
C PRO A 88 6.75 -1.32 8.57
N ILE A 89 7.03 -0.84 7.35
CA ILE A 89 7.99 0.25 7.12
C ILE A 89 7.45 1.55 7.73
N ILE A 90 6.19 1.87 7.50
CA ILE A 90 5.56 3.05 8.07
C ILE A 90 5.67 3.02 9.60
N LEU A 91 5.32 1.91 10.23
CA LEU A 91 5.34 1.75 11.68
C LEU A 91 6.75 1.86 12.28
N LEU A 92 7.77 1.29 11.63
CA LEU A 92 9.16 1.37 12.10
C LEU A 92 9.71 2.79 12.06
N PHE A 93 9.34 3.59 11.07
CA PHE A 93 9.86 4.95 10.89
C PHE A 93 8.99 6.04 11.49
N CYS A 94 7.76 5.74 11.92
CA CYS A 94 6.89 6.71 12.57
C CYS A 94 7.34 7.08 13.99
N CYS A 95 8.20 6.26 14.62
CA CYS A 95 8.66 6.50 15.99
C CYS A 95 9.73 7.59 16.11
N SER A 96 10.25 8.13 15.00
CA SER A 96 11.33 9.12 15.03
C SER A 96 11.15 10.19 13.95
N ALA A 97 10.92 11.43 14.37
CA ALA A 97 10.79 12.56 13.46
C ALA A 97 12.04 12.78 12.58
N ASN A 98 13.24 12.49 13.12
CA ASN A 98 14.50 12.68 12.40
C ASN A 98 14.72 11.63 11.30
N ASN A 99 14.10 10.46 11.40
CA ASN A 99 14.29 9.35 10.45
C ASN A 99 13.23 9.30 9.35
N PHE A 100 12.34 10.29 9.30
CA PHE A 100 11.24 10.36 8.33
C PHE A 100 11.75 10.26 6.87
N LEU A 101 12.79 11.03 6.52
CA LEU A 101 13.35 11.02 5.17
C LEU A 101 13.92 9.65 4.79
N GLY A 102 14.58 8.97 5.75
CA GLY A 102 15.07 7.61 5.58
C GLY A 102 13.94 6.61 5.32
N GLY A 103 12.83 6.74 6.05
CA GLY A 103 11.63 5.92 5.85
C GLY A 103 11.01 6.09 4.47
N VAL A 104 10.93 7.33 3.97
CA VAL A 104 10.43 7.63 2.62
C VAL A 104 11.33 7.03 1.54
N ALA A 105 12.66 7.21 1.67
CA ALA A 105 13.62 6.65 0.73
C ALA A 105 13.55 5.12 0.71
N LEU A 106 13.46 4.50 1.89
CA LEU A 106 13.37 3.05 2.01
C LEU A 106 12.05 2.52 1.42
N ALA A 107 10.92 3.19 1.68
CA ALA A 107 9.63 2.82 1.08
C ALA A 107 9.63 2.96 -0.44
N PHE A 108 10.33 3.97 -0.98
CA PHE A 108 10.49 4.14 -2.43
C PHE A 108 11.31 3.00 -3.04
N LEU A 109 12.47 2.68 -2.47
CA LEU A 109 13.29 1.53 -2.91
C LEU A 109 12.52 0.22 -2.79
N TYR A 110 11.82 0.04 -1.69
CA TYR A 110 10.97 -1.13 -1.47
C TYR A 110 9.90 -1.26 -2.54
N GLY A 111 9.22 -0.16 -2.91
CA GLY A 111 8.27 -0.12 -4.03
C GLY A 111 8.90 -0.47 -5.37
N TYR A 112 10.08 0.09 -5.64
CA TYR A 112 10.81 -0.13 -6.88
C TYR A 112 11.22 -1.59 -7.08
N PHE A 113 11.69 -2.26 -6.02
CA PHE A 113 12.01 -3.69 -6.08
C PHE A 113 10.81 -4.57 -6.45
N GLY A 114 9.58 -4.17 -6.12
CA GLY A 114 8.36 -4.85 -6.53
C GLY A 114 8.10 -4.85 -8.04
N SER A 115 8.75 -3.96 -8.79
CA SER A 115 8.60 -3.87 -10.26
C SER A 115 9.47 -4.86 -11.03
N PHE A 116 10.44 -5.51 -10.37
CA PHE A 116 11.26 -6.52 -11.04
C PHE A 116 10.47 -7.80 -11.35
N VAL A 117 10.99 -8.56 -12.31
CA VAL A 117 10.42 -9.84 -12.73
C VAL A 117 11.33 -10.98 -12.25
N GLY A 118 10.77 -11.97 -11.58
CA GLY A 118 11.55 -13.13 -11.13
C GLY A 118 10.77 -14.06 -10.21
N LYS A 119 11.05 -15.36 -10.27
CA LYS A 119 10.36 -16.38 -9.47
C LYS A 119 10.49 -16.16 -7.95
N LEU A 120 11.60 -15.57 -7.49
CA LEU A 120 11.84 -15.25 -6.07
C LEU A 120 10.92 -14.13 -5.56
N LEU A 121 10.43 -13.28 -6.47
CA LEU A 121 9.52 -12.19 -6.09
C LEU A 121 8.12 -12.68 -5.71
N ASN A 122 7.83 -13.95 -5.87
CA ASN A 122 6.61 -14.56 -5.34
C ASN A 122 6.44 -14.39 -3.81
N TYR A 123 7.58 -14.27 -3.10
CA TYR A 123 7.63 -14.02 -1.66
C TYR A 123 7.83 -12.55 -1.29
N TYR A 124 7.84 -11.66 -2.28
CA TYR A 124 8.01 -10.24 -2.04
C TYR A 124 6.66 -9.58 -1.78
N PRO A 125 6.43 -8.88 -0.63
CA PRO A 125 5.08 -8.47 -0.23
C PRO A 125 4.36 -7.57 -1.23
N ILE A 126 5.06 -6.60 -1.85
CA ILE A 126 4.44 -5.73 -2.88
C ILE A 126 4.09 -6.54 -4.12
N LYS A 127 4.98 -7.43 -4.56
CA LYS A 127 4.68 -8.30 -5.71
C LYS A 127 3.56 -9.28 -5.38
N ALA A 128 3.54 -9.81 -4.16
CA ALA A 128 2.48 -10.69 -3.67
C ALA A 128 1.10 -10.04 -3.76
N SER A 129 0.98 -8.75 -3.46
CA SER A 129 -0.28 -8.01 -3.60
C SER A 129 -0.75 -7.92 -5.05
N MET A 130 0.17 -7.76 -6.01
CA MET A 130 -0.15 -7.77 -7.44
C MET A 130 -0.52 -9.17 -7.93
N ILE A 131 0.17 -10.21 -7.46
CA ILE A 131 -0.09 -11.61 -7.81
C ILE A 131 -1.47 -12.06 -7.34
N LEU A 132 -1.93 -11.61 -6.18
CA LEU A 132 -3.28 -11.92 -5.68
C LEU A 132 -4.39 -11.40 -6.60
N VAL A 133 -4.11 -10.30 -7.29
CA VAL A 133 -5.06 -9.68 -8.22
C VAL A 133 -4.94 -10.32 -9.61
N ASP A 134 -3.72 -10.59 -10.04
CA ASP A 134 -3.42 -11.22 -11.33
C ASP A 134 -2.14 -12.05 -11.24
N SER A 135 -2.30 -13.37 -11.14
CA SER A 135 -1.17 -14.33 -11.10
C SER A 135 -0.37 -14.38 -12.40
N ALA A 136 -0.94 -13.87 -13.49
CA ALA A 136 -0.34 -13.82 -14.81
C ALA A 136 0.26 -12.45 -15.14
N CYS A 137 0.45 -11.57 -14.16
CA CYS A 137 0.92 -10.19 -14.38
C CYS A 137 2.25 -10.11 -15.18
N ASP A 138 3.13 -11.11 -15.04
CA ASP A 138 4.41 -11.21 -15.76
C ASP A 138 4.45 -12.35 -16.80
N ALA A 139 3.32 -12.84 -17.25
CA ALA A 139 3.26 -13.93 -18.25
C ALA A 139 3.99 -13.60 -19.55
N LYS A 140 4.06 -12.31 -19.94
CA LYS A 140 4.83 -11.83 -21.09
C LYS A 140 6.34 -12.13 -20.98
N TYR A 141 6.85 -12.29 -19.76
CA TYR A 141 8.25 -12.62 -19.48
C TYR A 141 8.44 -14.10 -19.13
N GLY A 142 7.42 -14.94 -19.39
CA GLY A 142 7.48 -16.38 -19.13
C GLY A 142 7.41 -16.78 -17.65
N VAL A 143 6.98 -15.88 -16.78
CA VAL A 143 6.85 -16.14 -15.34
C VAL A 143 5.38 -16.16 -14.95
N ILE A 144 4.94 -17.30 -14.41
CA ILE A 144 3.62 -17.49 -13.81
C ILE A 144 3.83 -17.71 -12.31
N TYR A 145 3.14 -16.93 -11.50
CA TYR A 145 3.26 -16.96 -10.06
C TYR A 145 2.22 -17.87 -9.40
N GLN A 146 2.54 -18.33 -8.20
CA GLN A 146 1.62 -19.11 -7.39
C GLN A 146 0.90 -18.20 -6.39
N ILE A 147 -0.41 -18.37 -6.25
CA ILE A 147 -1.23 -17.55 -5.36
C ILE A 147 -1.00 -17.91 -3.87
N SER A 148 -0.76 -19.21 -3.57
CA SER A 148 -0.60 -19.67 -2.19
C SER A 148 0.55 -19.00 -1.42
N PRO A 149 1.80 -18.89 -1.93
CA PRO A 149 2.84 -18.17 -1.22
C PRO A 149 2.58 -16.67 -1.15
N ALA A 150 1.91 -16.08 -2.14
CA ALA A 150 1.54 -14.67 -2.11
C ALA A 150 0.54 -14.37 -0.97
N CYS A 151 -0.44 -15.22 -0.74
CA CYS A 151 -1.35 -15.11 0.40
C CYS A 151 -0.59 -15.17 1.74
N ILE A 152 0.31 -16.14 1.88
CA ILE A 152 1.09 -16.34 3.10
C ILE A 152 1.95 -15.08 3.38
N THR A 153 2.60 -14.52 2.38
CA THR A 153 3.45 -13.32 2.57
C THR A 153 2.64 -12.10 3.00
N ILE A 154 1.45 -11.86 2.46
CA ILE A 154 0.61 -10.73 2.87
C ILE A 154 0.08 -10.92 4.29
N VAL A 155 -0.36 -12.13 4.64
CA VAL A 155 -0.79 -12.41 6.02
C VAL A 155 0.37 -12.23 7.00
N LEU A 156 1.57 -12.72 6.68
CA LEU A 156 2.76 -12.52 7.51
C LEU A 156 3.12 -11.04 7.68
N THR A 157 3.10 -10.24 6.62
CA THR A 157 3.40 -8.80 6.70
C THR A 157 2.37 -8.06 7.54
N PHE A 158 1.10 -8.45 7.44
CA PHE A 158 0.05 -7.88 8.28
C PHE A 158 0.24 -8.25 9.76
N LEU A 159 0.55 -9.52 10.08
CA LEU A 159 0.83 -9.96 11.44
C LEU A 159 2.05 -9.23 12.04
N ILE A 160 3.13 -9.08 11.27
CA ILE A 160 4.31 -8.32 11.69
C ILE A 160 3.91 -6.86 12.01
N SER A 161 3.10 -6.24 11.19
CA SER A 161 2.61 -4.87 11.42
C SER A 161 1.79 -4.77 12.70
N MET A 162 0.95 -5.76 12.98
CA MET A 162 0.16 -5.81 14.21
C MET A 162 1.03 -6.00 15.45
N ILE A 163 2.09 -6.82 15.37
CA ILE A 163 3.06 -7.01 16.46
C ILE A 163 3.81 -5.70 16.74
N ILE A 164 4.22 -4.96 15.72
CA ILE A 164 4.90 -3.67 15.89
C ILE A 164 3.96 -2.62 16.51
N LEU A 165 2.67 -2.66 16.19
CA LEU A 165 1.67 -1.76 16.73
C LEU A 165 1.29 -2.10 18.19
N ALA A 166 1.42 -3.37 18.59
CA ALA A 166 1.06 -3.87 19.93
C ALA A 166 2.02 -3.41 21.01
#